data_25de5d9eb71c3618451fd65838c2b30a
#
_entry.id   25de5d9eb71c3618451fd65838c2b30a
#
_cell.length_a   1.000
_cell.length_b   1.000
_cell.length_c   1.000
_cell.angle_alpha   90.00
_cell.angle_beta   90.00
_cell.angle_gamma   90.00
#
_symmetry.space_group_name_H-M   'P 1'
#
loop_
_entity.id
_entity.type
_entity.pdbx_description
1 polymer ?
#
loop_
_entity_poly.entity_id
_entity_poly.type
_entity_poly.pdbx_seq_one_letter_code
_entity_poly.pdbx_strand_id
1 'polypeptide(L)'
;RYLMELGVAKQMPLFGHMPYVMGQGNKKLSKRDPESNLFLHRDHGFIKEGLLNYLALLGWSIAPDNDIFSMDEMVKAFDVRDVKANPARFDIDKAVSINAEHIRMLEPQDFLNRSVPYLFRDGVVSAERWDELTDRERSVLTAAAPLVQPRVRLLGEVAGMAGSLLSTSEYIAPEADAKKQLKATAGEVLDAAIAALDVVPEAQWTTDNLHETLN
;
A
#
# COMPACT_ATOMS: atom_id res chain seq x y z
N ARG A 1 -15.10 -42.31 7.90
CA ARG A 1 -15.57 -43.68 8.00
C ARG A 1 -16.93 -43.84 7.28
N TYR A 2 -17.95 -43.06 7.67
CA TYR A 2 -19.30 -43.13 7.08
C TYR A 2 -19.32 -42.94 5.54
N LEU A 3 -18.52 -42.00 5.01
CA LEU A 3 -18.38 -41.79 3.56
C LEU A 3 -17.74 -43.00 2.84
N MET A 4 -16.87 -43.75 3.51
CA MET A 4 -16.29 -44.96 2.96
C MET A 4 -17.32 -46.10 2.97
N GLU A 5 -18.11 -46.25 4.04
CA GLU A 5 -19.19 -47.22 4.15
C GLU A 5 -20.28 -47.01 3.08
N LEU A 6 -20.53 -45.74 2.71
CA LEU A 6 -21.43 -45.36 1.61
C LEU A 6 -20.78 -45.44 0.21
N GLY A 7 -19.53 -45.84 0.11
CA GLY A 7 -18.82 -45.92 -1.17
C GLY A 7 -18.49 -44.57 -1.83
N VAL A 8 -18.68 -43.48 -1.11
CA VAL A 8 -18.38 -42.09 -1.61
C VAL A 8 -16.89 -41.81 -1.58
N ALA A 9 -16.18 -42.31 -0.56
CA ALA A 9 -14.72 -42.18 -0.46
C ALA A 9 -14.04 -43.55 -0.59
N LYS A 10 -13.01 -43.65 -1.43
CA LYS A 10 -12.26 -44.90 -1.64
C LYS A 10 -11.23 -45.17 -0.55
N GLN A 11 -10.80 -44.13 0.14
CA GLN A 11 -9.83 -44.24 1.23
C GLN A 11 -10.10 -43.17 2.31
N MET A 12 -9.59 -43.43 3.52
CA MET A 12 -9.72 -42.48 4.64
C MET A 12 -8.96 -41.19 4.30
N PRO A 13 -9.62 -39.99 4.39
CA PRO A 13 -8.92 -38.73 4.25
C PRO A 13 -7.91 -38.53 5.40
N LEU A 14 -6.87 -37.77 5.12
CA LEU A 14 -6.00 -37.26 6.17
C LEU A 14 -6.66 -36.08 6.85
N PHE A 15 -6.49 -35.98 8.16
CA PHE A 15 -7.03 -34.89 8.98
C PHE A 15 -5.89 -34.11 9.61
N GLY A 16 -6.07 -32.79 9.71
CA GLY A 16 -5.16 -31.90 10.38
C GLY A 16 -5.92 -30.74 11.04
N HIS A 17 -5.30 -30.14 12.04
CA HIS A 17 -5.82 -28.94 12.69
C HIS A 17 -4.87 -27.78 12.45
N MET A 18 -5.39 -26.71 11.85
CA MET A 18 -4.65 -25.46 11.66
C MET A 18 -4.64 -24.68 12.98
N PRO A 19 -3.53 -23.98 13.29
CA PRO A 19 -3.47 -23.10 14.45
C PRO A 19 -4.44 -21.92 14.34
N TYR A 20 -4.73 -21.30 15.47
CA TYR A 20 -5.50 -20.07 15.49
C TYR A 20 -4.65 -18.88 15.06
N VAL A 21 -5.31 -17.88 14.46
CA VAL A 21 -4.75 -16.53 14.36
C VAL A 21 -5.21 -15.74 15.58
N MET A 22 -4.24 -15.14 16.27
CA MET A 22 -4.47 -14.33 17.45
C MET A 22 -4.52 -12.85 17.03
N GLY A 23 -5.50 -12.12 17.52
CA GLY A 23 -5.58 -10.67 17.42
C GLY A 23 -4.84 -9.98 18.56
N GLN A 24 -5.21 -8.73 18.83
CA GLN A 24 -4.65 -7.97 19.95
C GLN A 24 -4.97 -8.61 21.31
N GLY A 25 -4.06 -8.46 22.27
CA GLY A 25 -4.27 -8.87 23.65
C GLY A 25 -4.37 -10.39 23.89
N ASN A 26 -3.71 -11.22 23.07
CA ASN A 26 -3.73 -12.69 23.18
C ASN A 26 -5.12 -13.33 23.05
N LYS A 27 -6.07 -12.66 22.42
CA LYS A 27 -7.37 -13.24 22.09
C LYS A 27 -7.35 -13.81 20.67
N LYS A 28 -8.09 -14.90 20.46
CA LYS A 28 -8.32 -15.43 19.12
C LYS A 28 -9.00 -14.36 18.27
N LEU A 29 -8.49 -14.13 17.05
CA LEU A 29 -9.09 -13.21 16.07
C LEU A 29 -10.53 -13.68 15.76
N SER A 30 -11.48 -12.76 15.94
CA SER A 30 -12.90 -13.00 15.75
C SER A 30 -13.34 -12.47 14.38
N LYS A 31 -14.39 -13.04 13.81
CA LYS A 31 -15.05 -12.51 12.60
C LYS A 31 -15.59 -11.08 12.76
N ARG A 32 -15.68 -10.57 13.99
CA ARG A 32 -16.14 -9.21 14.31
C ARG A 32 -15.00 -8.22 14.46
N ASP A 33 -13.77 -8.70 14.51
CA ASP A 33 -12.60 -7.83 14.61
C ASP A 33 -12.31 -7.22 13.22
N PRO A 34 -12.05 -5.91 13.11
CA PRO A 34 -11.79 -5.24 11.84
C PRO A 34 -10.67 -5.93 11.04
N GLU A 35 -9.63 -6.41 11.72
CA GLU A 35 -8.48 -7.09 11.11
C GLU A 35 -8.85 -8.40 10.41
N SER A 36 -10.01 -8.98 10.70
CA SER A 36 -10.51 -10.17 10.01
C SER A 36 -11.28 -9.88 8.72
N ASN A 37 -11.58 -8.60 8.45
CA ASN A 37 -12.36 -8.19 7.29
C ASN A 37 -11.46 -7.83 6.10
N LEU A 38 -11.35 -8.74 5.14
CA LEU A 38 -10.53 -8.54 3.94
C LEU A 38 -10.95 -7.34 3.09
N PHE A 39 -12.24 -6.98 3.09
CA PHE A 39 -12.73 -5.82 2.34
C PHE A 39 -12.25 -4.50 2.96
N LEU A 40 -12.15 -4.42 4.29
CA LEU A 40 -11.56 -3.24 4.93
C LEU A 40 -10.09 -3.06 4.56
N HIS A 41 -9.31 -4.14 4.48
CA HIS A 41 -7.92 -4.06 4.03
C HIS A 41 -7.84 -3.53 2.60
N ARG A 42 -8.67 -4.03 1.68
CA ARG A 42 -8.76 -3.50 0.32
C ARG A 42 -9.12 -2.01 0.35
N ASP A 43 -10.14 -1.62 1.09
CA ASP A 43 -10.62 -0.23 1.13
C ASP A 43 -9.56 0.73 1.73
N HIS A 44 -8.65 0.24 2.57
CA HIS A 44 -7.48 0.97 3.06
C HIS A 44 -6.34 1.04 2.03
N GLY A 45 -6.34 0.20 0.99
CA GLY A 45 -5.34 0.24 -0.07
C GLY A 45 -4.32 -0.90 -0.03
N PHE A 46 -4.62 -2.00 0.66
CA PHE A 46 -3.86 -3.24 0.48
C PHE A 46 -4.07 -3.78 -0.93
N ILE A 47 -2.99 -4.18 -1.57
CA ILE A 47 -3.04 -4.93 -2.82
C ILE A 47 -3.10 -6.44 -2.53
N LYS A 48 -3.67 -7.20 -3.46
CA LYS A 48 -3.87 -8.65 -3.28
C LYS A 48 -2.56 -9.39 -3.05
N GLU A 49 -1.50 -9.01 -3.75
CA GLU A 49 -0.18 -9.61 -3.66
C GLU A 49 0.39 -9.48 -2.24
N GLY A 50 0.40 -8.26 -1.69
CA GLY A 50 0.89 -7.98 -0.34
C GLY A 50 0.06 -8.66 0.73
N LEU A 51 -1.26 -8.59 0.62
CA LEU A 51 -2.15 -9.21 1.60
C LEU A 51 -2.02 -10.74 1.61
N LEU A 52 -1.99 -11.39 0.44
CA LEU A 52 -1.85 -12.85 0.35
C LEU A 52 -0.49 -13.34 0.84
N ASN A 53 0.60 -12.62 0.50
CA ASN A 53 1.93 -12.90 1.03
C ASN A 53 1.93 -12.83 2.57
N TYR A 54 1.38 -11.76 3.15
CA TYR A 54 1.29 -11.62 4.61
C TYR A 54 0.44 -12.73 5.26
N LEU A 55 -0.72 -13.06 4.68
CA LEU A 55 -1.58 -14.13 5.21
C LEU A 55 -0.89 -15.50 5.20
N ALA A 56 -0.06 -15.78 4.21
CA ALA A 56 0.73 -17.01 4.18
C ALA A 56 1.71 -17.08 5.37
N LEU A 57 2.34 -15.96 5.73
CA LEU A 57 3.26 -15.88 6.86
C LEU A 57 2.62 -16.11 8.23
N LEU A 58 1.28 -16.09 8.34
CA LEU A 58 0.58 -16.37 9.58
C LEU A 58 0.65 -17.85 10.04
N GLY A 59 1.40 -18.66 9.38
CA GLY A 59 1.59 -20.05 9.79
C GLY A 59 2.58 -20.82 8.94
N TRP A 60 3.08 -20.19 7.89
CA TRP A 60 4.03 -20.77 6.95
C TRP A 60 5.09 -19.75 6.55
N SER A 61 6.19 -20.19 5.99
CA SER A 61 7.21 -19.32 5.38
C SER A 61 7.95 -20.10 4.30
N ILE A 62 8.29 -19.42 3.21
CA ILE A 62 9.03 -20.04 2.10
C ILE A 62 10.49 -20.36 2.50
N ALA A 63 11.09 -19.47 3.28
CA ALA A 63 12.41 -19.62 3.88
C ALA A 63 12.52 -18.77 5.16
N PRO A 64 13.47 -19.05 6.08
CA PRO A 64 13.59 -18.31 7.35
C PRO A 64 13.75 -16.79 7.21
N ASP A 65 14.46 -16.35 6.19
CA ASP A 65 14.82 -14.94 5.98
C ASP A 65 14.18 -14.33 4.73
N ASN A 66 13.15 -14.97 4.19
CA ASN A 66 12.42 -14.49 3.01
C ASN A 66 10.95 -14.28 3.33
N ASP A 67 10.60 -13.05 3.68
CA ASP A 67 9.23 -12.64 3.96
C ASP A 67 8.47 -12.13 2.71
N ILE A 68 9.17 -11.81 1.61
CA ILE A 68 8.57 -11.28 0.38
C ILE A 68 8.68 -12.31 -0.73
N PHE A 69 7.55 -12.76 -1.22
CA PHE A 69 7.46 -13.73 -2.30
C PHE A 69 6.17 -13.56 -3.11
N SER A 70 6.23 -13.95 -4.36
CA SER A 70 5.09 -13.94 -5.26
C SER A 70 4.14 -15.12 -5.01
N MET A 71 2.92 -15.02 -5.53
CA MET A 71 1.95 -16.12 -5.51
C MET A 71 2.51 -17.36 -6.22
N ASP A 72 3.23 -17.19 -7.33
CA ASP A 72 3.80 -18.31 -8.09
C ASP A 72 4.90 -19.05 -7.30
N GLU A 73 5.73 -18.31 -6.56
CA GLU A 73 6.73 -18.90 -5.65
C GLU A 73 6.04 -19.63 -4.51
N MET A 74 5.00 -19.02 -3.91
CA MET A 74 4.22 -19.65 -2.86
C MET A 74 3.57 -20.97 -3.33
N VAL A 75 2.92 -20.96 -4.48
CA VAL A 75 2.26 -22.17 -5.04
C VAL A 75 3.26 -23.29 -5.30
N LYS A 76 4.47 -22.97 -5.74
CA LYS A 76 5.53 -23.96 -5.99
C LYS A 76 6.14 -24.54 -4.71
N ALA A 77 6.23 -23.73 -3.66
CA ALA A 77 6.92 -24.10 -2.42
C ALA A 77 5.98 -24.59 -1.32
N PHE A 78 4.68 -24.25 -1.37
CA PHE A 78 3.75 -24.53 -0.28
C PHE A 78 3.48 -26.04 -0.12
N ASP A 79 3.72 -26.54 1.09
CA ASP A 79 3.22 -27.83 1.54
C ASP A 79 2.50 -27.65 2.88
N VAL A 80 1.29 -28.20 2.98
CA VAL A 80 0.47 -28.13 4.19
C VAL A 80 1.17 -28.77 5.41
N ARG A 81 2.12 -29.69 5.18
CA ARG A 81 2.91 -30.33 6.24
C ARG A 81 3.92 -29.41 6.89
N ASP A 82 4.30 -28.33 6.21
CA ASP A 82 5.26 -27.33 6.70
C ASP A 82 4.57 -26.22 7.53
N VAL A 83 3.24 -26.26 7.62
CA VAL A 83 2.49 -25.29 8.43
C VAL A 83 2.80 -25.49 9.91
N LYS A 84 3.23 -24.40 10.57
CA LYS A 84 3.60 -24.39 11.99
C LYS A 84 2.36 -24.63 12.86
N ALA A 85 2.49 -25.47 13.88
CA ALA A 85 1.40 -25.78 14.80
C ALA A 85 1.10 -24.65 15.81
N ASN A 86 2.03 -23.73 16.01
CA ASN A 86 1.87 -22.63 16.96
C ASN A 86 0.93 -21.55 16.42
N PRO A 87 0.08 -20.94 17.28
CA PRO A 87 -0.75 -19.82 16.88
C PRO A 87 0.08 -18.65 16.33
N ALA A 88 -0.32 -18.12 15.19
CA ALA A 88 0.25 -16.91 14.62
C ALA A 88 -0.47 -15.67 15.21
N ARG A 89 0.24 -14.57 15.34
CA ARG A 89 -0.34 -13.28 15.74
C ARG A 89 -0.54 -12.40 14.51
N PHE A 90 -1.72 -11.83 14.37
CA PHE A 90 -1.97 -10.79 13.38
C PHE A 90 -1.24 -9.50 13.78
N ASP A 91 -0.37 -9.03 12.90
CA ASP A 91 0.44 -7.82 13.05
C ASP A 91 0.19 -6.93 11.84
N ILE A 92 -0.56 -5.84 12.06
CA ILE A 92 -0.94 -4.92 10.98
C ILE A 92 0.27 -4.16 10.44
N ASP A 93 1.24 -3.80 11.27
CA ASP A 93 2.42 -3.05 10.84
C ASP A 93 3.30 -3.92 9.94
N LYS A 94 3.45 -5.20 10.24
CA LYS A 94 4.11 -6.17 9.37
C LYS A 94 3.34 -6.34 8.06
N ALA A 95 2.01 -6.44 8.11
CA ALA A 95 1.18 -6.53 6.91
C ALA A 95 1.36 -5.33 5.99
N VAL A 96 1.34 -4.12 6.56
CA VAL A 96 1.57 -2.85 5.83
C VAL A 96 2.97 -2.80 5.23
N SER A 97 3.99 -3.24 5.96
CA SER A 97 5.38 -3.28 5.46
C SER A 97 5.52 -4.21 4.26
N ILE A 98 4.94 -5.41 4.32
CA ILE A 98 4.93 -6.37 3.21
C ILE A 98 4.17 -5.80 2.01
N ASN A 99 3.01 -5.19 2.26
CA ASN A 99 2.23 -4.55 1.20
C ASN A 99 3.00 -3.43 0.50
N ALA A 100 3.75 -2.62 1.24
CA ALA A 100 4.61 -1.58 0.70
C ALA A 100 5.68 -2.14 -0.26
N GLU A 101 6.32 -3.28 0.08
CA GLU A 101 7.27 -3.93 -0.81
C GLU A 101 6.59 -4.36 -2.12
N HIS A 102 5.42 -4.98 -2.05
CA HIS A 102 4.67 -5.36 -3.24
C HIS A 102 4.21 -4.17 -4.07
N ILE A 103 3.84 -3.04 -3.46
CA ILE A 103 3.53 -1.80 -4.20
C ILE A 103 4.76 -1.30 -4.95
N ARG A 104 5.94 -1.31 -4.34
CA ARG A 104 7.20 -0.90 -4.99
C ARG A 104 7.59 -1.78 -6.17
N MET A 105 7.19 -3.05 -6.18
CA MET A 105 7.44 -3.99 -7.27
C MET A 105 6.46 -3.87 -8.44
N LEU A 106 5.36 -3.12 -8.30
CA LEU A 106 4.43 -2.90 -9.40
C LEU A 106 5.08 -2.11 -10.53
N GLU A 107 4.75 -2.46 -11.76
CA GLU A 107 5.03 -1.59 -12.89
C GLU A 107 4.34 -0.23 -12.71
N PRO A 108 4.98 0.90 -13.09
CA PRO A 108 4.43 2.23 -12.84
C PRO A 108 2.99 2.42 -13.34
N GLN A 109 2.66 1.89 -14.50
CA GLN A 109 1.31 1.99 -15.05
C GLN A 109 0.29 1.15 -14.26
N ASP A 110 0.69 -0.02 -13.76
CA ASP A 110 -0.18 -0.86 -12.92
C ASP A 110 -0.41 -0.19 -11.54
N PHE A 111 0.64 0.39 -10.96
CA PHE A 111 0.51 1.23 -9.76
C PHE A 111 -0.49 2.37 -9.97
N LEU A 112 -0.39 3.11 -11.07
CA LEU A 112 -1.31 4.20 -11.38
C LEU A 112 -2.74 3.71 -11.57
N ASN A 113 -2.95 2.68 -12.36
CA ASN A 113 -4.27 2.10 -12.60
C ASN A 113 -4.97 1.69 -11.29
N ARG A 114 -4.21 1.10 -10.36
CA ARG A 114 -4.73 0.67 -9.04
C ARG A 114 -4.92 1.82 -8.06
N SER A 115 -4.22 2.94 -8.25
CA SER A 115 -4.33 4.14 -7.40
C SER A 115 -5.55 4.99 -7.73
N VAL A 116 -5.97 5.04 -9.00
CA VAL A 116 -7.07 5.91 -9.47
C VAL A 116 -8.36 5.74 -8.69
N PRO A 117 -8.87 4.55 -8.35
CA PRO A 117 -10.09 4.41 -7.56
C PRO A 117 -10.02 5.08 -6.18
N TYR A 118 -8.85 5.11 -5.55
CA TYR A 118 -8.64 5.78 -4.26
C TYR A 118 -8.58 7.30 -4.42
N LEU A 119 -7.91 7.78 -5.46
CA LEU A 119 -7.88 9.19 -5.82
C LEU A 119 -9.27 9.73 -6.16
N PHE A 120 -10.08 8.96 -6.88
CA PHE A 120 -11.47 9.30 -7.21
C PHE A 120 -12.34 9.32 -5.96
N ARG A 121 -12.27 8.30 -5.12
CA ARG A 121 -13.00 8.24 -3.84
C ARG A 121 -12.74 9.47 -2.96
N ASP A 122 -11.48 9.92 -2.94
CA ASP A 122 -11.04 11.04 -2.13
C ASP A 122 -11.22 12.41 -2.85
N GLY A 123 -11.87 12.42 -4.05
CA GLY A 123 -12.21 13.63 -4.80
C GLY A 123 -11.03 14.34 -5.46
N VAL A 124 -9.92 13.63 -5.67
CA VAL A 124 -8.67 14.19 -6.22
C VAL A 124 -8.68 14.19 -7.75
N VAL A 125 -9.30 13.19 -8.36
CA VAL A 125 -9.43 13.04 -9.81
C VAL A 125 -10.89 12.98 -10.27
N SER A 126 -11.11 13.21 -11.56
CA SER A 126 -12.42 13.36 -12.17
C SER A 126 -13.15 12.05 -12.48
N ALA A 127 -12.44 10.91 -12.52
CA ALA A 127 -13.00 9.60 -12.89
C ALA A 127 -12.34 8.46 -12.11
N GLU A 128 -13.06 7.32 -12.03
CA GLU A 128 -12.62 6.12 -11.29
C GLU A 128 -11.64 5.26 -12.10
N ARG A 129 -11.52 5.49 -13.40
CA ARG A 129 -10.69 4.69 -14.31
C ARG A 129 -9.64 5.57 -14.99
N TRP A 130 -8.44 5.01 -15.17
CA TRP A 130 -7.30 5.69 -15.79
C TRP A 130 -7.59 6.22 -17.20
N ASP A 131 -8.28 5.43 -18.03
CA ASP A 131 -8.62 5.77 -19.41
C ASP A 131 -9.68 6.89 -19.51
N GLU A 132 -10.40 7.17 -18.44
CA GLU A 132 -11.43 8.22 -18.35
C GLU A 132 -10.88 9.52 -17.76
N LEU A 133 -9.66 9.55 -17.24
CA LEU A 133 -9.02 10.75 -16.70
C LEU A 133 -8.71 11.76 -17.83
N THR A 134 -8.66 13.03 -17.47
CA THR A 134 -8.20 14.09 -18.36
C THR A 134 -6.72 13.93 -18.70
N ASP A 135 -6.27 14.53 -19.82
CA ASP A 135 -4.85 14.50 -20.22
C ASP A 135 -3.94 15.13 -19.17
N ARG A 136 -4.42 16.22 -18.53
CA ARG A 136 -3.70 16.88 -17.41
C ARG A 136 -3.52 15.94 -16.24
N GLU A 137 -4.59 15.28 -15.77
CA GLU A 137 -4.51 14.34 -14.65
C GLU A 137 -3.55 13.19 -14.94
N ARG A 138 -3.63 12.58 -16.12
CA ARG A 138 -2.71 11.52 -16.55
C ARG A 138 -1.26 11.99 -16.57
N SER A 139 -1.00 13.18 -17.14
CA SER A 139 0.35 13.74 -17.21
C SER A 139 0.94 13.98 -15.83
N VAL A 140 0.19 14.64 -14.94
CA VAL A 140 0.64 14.91 -13.56
C VAL A 140 0.88 13.62 -12.77
N LEU A 141 -0.04 12.66 -12.83
CA LEU A 141 0.10 11.40 -12.12
C LEU A 141 1.27 10.57 -12.65
N THR A 142 1.50 10.56 -13.97
CA THR A 142 2.65 9.88 -14.58
C THR A 142 3.97 10.48 -14.09
N ALA A 143 4.06 11.81 -14.04
CA ALA A 143 5.26 12.50 -13.54
C ALA A 143 5.45 12.30 -12.04
N ALA A 144 4.37 12.21 -11.25
CA ALA A 144 4.41 12.01 -9.82
C ALA A 144 4.72 10.54 -9.40
N ALA A 145 4.38 9.55 -10.22
CA ALA A 145 4.50 8.14 -9.88
C ALA A 145 5.88 7.73 -9.34
N PRO A 146 7.03 8.11 -9.96
CA PRO A 146 8.35 7.77 -9.45
C PRO A 146 8.66 8.35 -8.05
N LEU A 147 7.99 9.44 -7.70
CA LEU A 147 8.16 10.10 -6.40
C LEU A 147 7.21 9.54 -5.33
N VAL A 148 6.02 9.12 -5.72
CA VAL A 148 4.95 8.68 -4.82
C VAL A 148 5.04 7.18 -4.54
N GLN A 149 5.17 6.34 -5.56
CA GLN A 149 5.17 4.88 -5.45
C GLN A 149 6.17 4.34 -4.41
N PRO A 150 7.43 4.80 -4.33
CA PRO A 150 8.38 4.31 -3.32
C PRO A 150 8.03 4.68 -1.88
N ARG A 151 7.17 5.68 -1.70
CA ARG A 151 6.85 6.26 -0.38
C ARG A 151 5.54 5.78 0.20
N VAL A 152 4.58 5.34 -0.62
CA VAL A 152 3.29 4.83 -0.14
C VAL A 152 3.41 3.40 0.35
N ARG A 153 2.69 3.10 1.40
CA ARG A 153 2.59 1.75 1.95
C ARG A 153 1.23 1.11 1.66
N LEU A 154 0.22 1.95 1.45
CA LEU A 154 -1.14 1.60 1.08
C LEU A 154 -1.59 2.51 -0.07
N LEU A 155 -2.33 1.98 -1.04
CA LEU A 155 -2.82 2.80 -2.17
C LEU A 155 -3.73 3.94 -1.72
N GLY A 156 -4.40 3.82 -0.57
CA GLY A 156 -5.18 4.92 0.01
C GLY A 156 -4.35 6.15 0.43
N GLU A 157 -3.02 6.03 0.56
CA GLU A 157 -2.13 7.14 0.93
C GLU A 157 -1.78 8.03 -0.27
N VAL A 158 -2.04 7.56 -1.50
CA VAL A 158 -1.67 8.29 -2.74
C VAL A 158 -2.36 9.64 -2.83
N ALA A 159 -3.62 9.74 -2.41
CA ALA A 159 -4.37 11.00 -2.43
C ALA A 159 -3.72 12.09 -1.58
N GLY A 160 -3.21 11.74 -0.40
CA GLY A 160 -2.51 12.67 0.48
C GLY A 160 -1.17 13.17 -0.10
N MET A 161 -0.50 12.35 -0.93
CA MET A 161 0.80 12.70 -1.51
C MET A 161 0.67 13.44 -2.86
N ALA A 162 -0.26 13.03 -3.72
CA ALA A 162 -0.42 13.56 -5.07
C ALA A 162 -1.52 14.62 -5.20
N GLY A 163 -2.41 14.73 -4.22
CA GLY A 163 -3.61 15.58 -4.31
C GLY A 163 -3.30 17.04 -4.53
N SER A 164 -2.26 17.58 -3.88
CA SER A 164 -1.84 18.98 -4.06
C SER A 164 -1.38 19.27 -5.50
N LEU A 165 -0.76 18.31 -6.18
CA LEU A 165 -0.27 18.46 -7.56
C LEU A 165 -1.43 18.54 -8.58
N LEU A 166 -2.57 17.94 -8.23
CA LEU A 166 -3.78 17.91 -9.07
C LEU A 166 -4.75 19.04 -8.74
N SER A 167 -4.58 19.71 -7.60
CA SER A 167 -5.43 20.85 -7.21
C SER A 167 -5.37 21.95 -8.26
N THR A 168 -6.53 22.51 -8.57
CA THR A 168 -6.68 23.73 -9.38
C THR A 168 -6.85 24.98 -8.52
N SER A 169 -6.86 24.81 -7.19
CA SER A 169 -7.01 25.93 -6.26
C SER A 169 -5.68 26.69 -6.15
N GLU A 170 -5.75 28.00 -6.24
CA GLU A 170 -4.59 28.88 -5.96
C GLU A 170 -4.17 28.84 -4.48
N TYR A 171 -5.09 28.40 -3.61
CA TYR A 171 -4.82 28.28 -2.18
C TYR A 171 -5.03 26.83 -1.72
N ILE A 172 -3.95 26.22 -1.26
CA ILE A 172 -4.00 24.92 -0.58
C ILE A 172 -3.85 25.18 0.91
N ALA A 173 -4.95 24.95 1.66
CA ALA A 173 -4.90 25.12 3.11
C ALA A 173 -3.90 24.16 3.74
N PRO A 174 -2.91 24.62 4.51
CA PRO A 174 -1.95 23.74 5.17
C PRO A 174 -2.68 22.87 6.20
N GLU A 175 -2.32 21.58 6.23
CA GLU A 175 -2.81 20.64 7.23
C GLU A 175 -2.38 21.04 8.65
N ALA A 176 -3.09 20.51 9.66
CA ALA A 176 -2.85 20.85 11.06
C ALA A 176 -1.39 20.62 11.51
N ASP A 177 -0.74 19.58 10.99
CA ASP A 177 0.66 19.27 11.31
C ASP A 177 1.64 20.18 10.59
N ALA A 178 1.36 20.59 9.35
CA ALA A 178 2.13 21.62 8.65
C ALA A 178 2.06 22.97 9.39
N LYS A 179 0.88 23.35 9.89
CA LYS A 179 0.71 24.58 10.70
C LYS A 179 1.59 24.60 11.95
N LYS A 180 1.84 23.46 12.58
CA LYS A 180 2.74 23.38 13.74
C LYS A 180 4.20 23.60 13.37
N GLN A 181 4.60 23.28 12.13
CA GLN A 181 5.97 23.48 11.63
C GLN A 181 6.20 24.91 11.14
N LEU A 182 5.16 25.63 10.72
CA LEU A 182 5.22 27.03 10.28
C LEU A 182 5.40 27.95 11.49
N LYS A 183 6.67 28.14 11.90
CA LYS A 183 7.07 29.06 12.98
C LYS A 183 7.02 30.51 12.51
N ALA A 184 7.22 31.46 13.41
CA ALA A 184 7.17 32.90 13.11
C ALA A 184 8.16 33.33 11.98
N THR A 185 9.29 32.65 11.85
CA THR A 185 10.31 32.90 10.80
C THR A 185 10.00 32.16 9.47
N ALA A 186 8.96 31.38 9.39
CA ALA A 186 8.66 30.61 8.18
C ALA A 186 8.35 31.50 6.98
N GLY A 187 7.73 32.66 7.18
CA GLY A 187 7.46 33.63 6.13
C GLY A 187 8.75 34.07 5.43
N GLU A 188 9.75 34.53 6.19
CA GLU A 188 11.04 34.98 5.65
C GLU A 188 11.77 33.88 4.86
N VAL A 189 11.73 32.65 5.37
CA VAL A 189 12.35 31.48 4.70
C VAL A 189 11.61 31.14 3.40
N LEU A 190 10.27 31.16 3.41
CA LEU A 190 9.46 30.91 2.22
C LEU A 190 9.63 31.99 1.16
N ASP A 191 9.65 33.26 1.56
CA ASP A 191 9.89 34.37 0.64
C ASP A 191 11.28 34.30 -0.01
N ALA A 192 12.32 33.94 0.75
CA ALA A 192 13.65 33.68 0.21
C ALA A 192 13.69 32.51 -0.76
N ALA A 193 12.99 31.40 -0.43
CA ALA A 193 12.91 30.25 -1.29
C ALA A 193 12.15 30.53 -2.60
N ILE A 194 11.04 31.28 -2.54
CA ILE A 194 10.30 31.73 -3.73
C ILE A 194 11.22 32.59 -4.62
N ALA A 195 11.88 33.59 -4.05
CA ALA A 195 12.77 34.46 -4.80
C ALA A 195 13.94 33.70 -5.46
N ALA A 196 14.47 32.65 -4.79
CA ALA A 196 15.52 31.80 -5.34
C ALA A 196 15.01 30.94 -6.50
N LEU A 197 13.78 30.42 -6.39
CA LEU A 197 13.17 29.57 -7.43
C LEU A 197 12.70 30.38 -8.65
N ASP A 198 12.18 31.59 -8.46
CA ASP A 198 11.66 32.44 -9.52
C ASP A 198 12.72 32.80 -10.59
N VAL A 199 13.99 32.78 -10.21
CA VAL A 199 15.09 33.08 -11.14
C VAL A 199 15.60 31.84 -11.89
N VAL A 200 15.14 30.64 -11.53
CA VAL A 200 15.53 29.38 -12.20
C VAL A 200 14.71 29.21 -13.47
N PRO A 201 15.32 29.17 -14.68
CA PRO A 201 14.60 28.92 -15.92
C PRO A 201 13.87 27.56 -15.88
N GLU A 202 12.68 27.47 -16.44
CA GLU A 202 11.86 26.26 -16.46
C GLU A 202 12.62 25.03 -17.01
N ALA A 203 13.45 25.23 -18.06
CA ALA A 203 14.28 24.18 -18.63
C ALA A 203 15.34 23.61 -17.66
N GLN A 204 15.63 24.30 -16.56
CA GLN A 204 16.58 23.92 -15.52
C GLN A 204 15.89 23.40 -14.24
N TRP A 205 14.57 23.22 -14.26
CA TRP A 205 13.82 22.66 -13.14
C TRP A 205 14.04 21.13 -13.07
N THR A 206 15.21 20.77 -12.60
CA THR A 206 15.59 19.38 -12.29
C THR A 206 15.78 19.22 -10.80
N THR A 207 15.64 18.00 -10.29
CA THR A 207 15.78 17.71 -8.85
C THR A 207 17.10 18.21 -8.30
N ASP A 208 18.21 17.97 -9.01
CA ASP A 208 19.55 18.36 -8.55
C ASP A 208 19.71 19.87 -8.52
N ASN A 209 19.29 20.57 -9.58
CA ASN A 209 19.42 22.03 -9.64
C ASN A 209 18.54 22.76 -8.62
N LEU A 210 17.28 22.28 -8.43
CA LEU A 210 16.40 22.85 -7.41
C LEU A 210 16.92 22.59 -6.00
N HIS A 211 17.52 21.42 -5.76
CA HIS A 211 18.14 21.11 -4.48
C HIS A 211 19.35 22.03 -4.19
N GLU A 212 20.21 22.26 -5.20
CA GLU A 212 21.35 23.19 -5.08
C GLU A 212 20.89 24.63 -4.87
N THR A 213 19.81 25.06 -5.54
CA THR A 213 19.27 26.42 -5.42
C THR A 213 18.68 26.71 -4.03
N LEU A 214 18.14 25.69 -3.34
CA LEU A 214 17.48 25.84 -2.05
C LEU A 214 18.40 25.56 -0.84
N ASN A 215 19.65 25.15 -1.03
CA ASN A 215 20.65 24.94 0.01
C ASN A 215 21.60 26.11 0.11
#